data_15abb72e899cf8ed28572b97a4b62bec
#
_entry.id   15abb72e899cf8ed28572b97a4b62bec
#
_cell.length_a   1.000
_cell.length_b   1.000
_cell.length_c   1.000
_cell.angle_alpha   90.00
_cell.angle_beta   90.00
_cell.angle_gamma   90.00
#
_symmetry.space_group_name_H-M   'P 1'
#
loop_
_entity.id
_entity.type
_entity.pdbx_description
1 polymer ?
#
loop_
_entity_poly.entity_id
_entity_poly.type
_entity_poly.pdbx_seq_one_letter_code
_entity_poly.pdbx_strand_id
1 'polypeptide(L)'
;MANASLHGIKTDLDGFDTGVYSSRNDLWYNTYELTLGQQYKFEKNGLRLSLGCPLELYSQTLDDRIRDDKDSYVHLLVTPNFSAKYEWLDWSADANANYSKTVGDPGGIYNGFIMTNYRSFQRSYVEQLSETDRMGAGVGIGYRSAITATFLRISGNYRYTRDNQIYGTRYEGATSVVQAVDQSTESNSYRLGFDGSKGFDWLQAMVRASGDYSYSTSERLIDDTVYPFHSSTVSISAEGSITPLPWLNLVLNGGCSWNTSRTDGSSDYPTRTVRSAYEKLKINIYATKQLTLTASVEDNYNNLTVKNRHAWFGDISAKLKLEHVDLELRLNNIFDQRQYTRVSYSGLDIYTQTSQLRPRNAVLSVRFKLL
;
A
#
# COMPACT_ATOMS: atom_id res chain seq x y z
N MET A 1 -5.33 -23.28 -20.85
CA MET A 1 -5.54 -22.10 -21.72
C MET A 1 -4.21 -21.74 -22.34
N ALA A 2 -4.20 -21.35 -23.61
CA ALA A 2 -2.99 -20.84 -24.26
C ALA A 2 -3.26 -19.37 -24.62
N ASN A 3 -2.37 -18.47 -24.27
CA ASN A 3 -2.43 -17.08 -24.60
C ASN A 3 -1.13 -16.67 -25.29
N ALA A 4 -1.24 -15.77 -26.25
CA ALA A 4 -0.08 -15.13 -26.86
C ALA A 4 -0.27 -13.60 -26.80
N SER A 5 0.76 -12.87 -26.40
CA SER A 5 0.76 -11.41 -26.38
C SER A 5 1.97 -10.86 -27.12
N LEU A 6 1.77 -9.74 -27.77
CA LEU A 6 2.81 -8.97 -28.45
C LEU A 6 2.79 -7.54 -27.91
N HIS A 7 3.90 -7.09 -27.36
CA HIS A 7 4.06 -5.70 -26.93
C HIS A 7 5.29 -5.09 -27.63
N GLY A 8 5.11 -3.92 -28.22
CA GLY A 8 6.18 -3.10 -28.76
C GLY A 8 6.18 -1.75 -28.09
N ILE A 9 7.30 -1.32 -27.56
CA ILE A 9 7.48 0.01 -27.01
C ILE A 9 8.58 0.70 -27.80
N LYS A 10 8.22 1.84 -28.40
CA LYS A 10 9.20 2.78 -28.97
C LYS A 10 9.31 3.96 -28.02
N THR A 11 10.52 4.26 -27.58
CA THR A 11 10.81 5.51 -26.86
C THR A 11 11.75 6.35 -27.70
N ASP A 12 11.32 7.57 -27.97
CA ASP A 12 12.09 8.60 -28.66
C ASP A 12 12.00 9.85 -27.77
N LEU A 13 13.11 10.21 -27.13
CA LEU A 13 13.17 11.34 -26.21
C LEU A 13 14.15 12.36 -26.79
N ASP A 14 13.63 13.51 -27.16
CA ASP A 14 14.44 14.73 -27.28
C ASP A 14 14.92 15.08 -25.87
N GLY A 15 16.17 14.82 -25.61
CA GLY A 15 16.73 14.81 -24.29
C GLY A 15 16.80 16.18 -23.63
N PHE A 16 16.97 16.16 -22.35
CA PHE A 16 17.43 17.33 -21.59
C PHE A 16 18.95 17.26 -21.42
N ASP A 17 19.59 18.40 -21.36
CA ASP A 17 21.00 18.54 -21.00
C ASP A 17 21.11 19.61 -19.91
N THR A 18 21.55 19.18 -18.73
CA THR A 18 21.80 20.07 -17.59
C THR A 18 23.29 20.41 -17.45
N GLY A 19 24.12 19.97 -18.42
CA GLY A 19 25.57 20.04 -18.32
C GLY A 19 26.20 18.94 -17.46
N VAL A 20 25.45 18.33 -16.58
CA VAL A 20 25.86 17.21 -15.69
C VAL A 20 25.12 15.94 -16.06
N TYR A 21 23.84 16.05 -16.35
CA TYR A 21 22.98 14.94 -16.73
C TYR A 21 22.40 15.21 -18.10
N SER A 22 22.62 14.29 -19.02
CA SER A 22 22.02 14.32 -20.36
C SER A 22 21.20 13.08 -20.61
N SER A 23 20.16 13.23 -21.41
CA SER A 23 19.27 12.15 -21.79
C SER A 23 18.90 12.29 -23.25
N ARG A 24 19.28 11.29 -24.05
CA ARG A 24 18.86 11.15 -25.43
C ARG A 24 18.74 9.67 -25.75
N ASN A 25 17.63 9.24 -26.35
CA ASN A 25 17.49 7.86 -26.80
C ASN A 25 16.74 7.74 -28.13
N ASP A 26 17.00 6.65 -28.84
CA ASP A 26 16.17 6.10 -29.92
C ASP A 26 16.16 4.58 -29.74
N LEU A 27 15.27 4.13 -28.88
CA LEU A 27 15.24 2.77 -28.38
C LEU A 27 13.96 2.06 -28.80
N TRP A 28 14.13 0.88 -29.40
CA TRP A 28 13.05 -0.03 -29.71
C TRP A 28 13.12 -1.25 -28.81
N TYR A 29 12.04 -1.54 -28.13
CA TYR A 29 11.90 -2.68 -27.27
C TYR A 29 10.67 -3.48 -27.64
N ASN A 30 10.86 -4.72 -28.05
CA ASN A 30 9.79 -5.62 -28.42
C ASN A 30 9.80 -6.84 -27.53
N THR A 31 8.62 -7.25 -27.05
CA THR A 31 8.43 -8.47 -26.27
C THR A 31 7.39 -9.35 -26.92
N TYR A 32 7.70 -10.64 -26.96
CA TYR A 32 6.78 -11.69 -27.38
C TYR A 32 6.60 -12.63 -26.22
N GLU A 33 5.38 -12.85 -25.83
CA GLU A 33 5.03 -13.75 -24.74
C GLU A 33 4.07 -14.83 -25.25
N LEU A 34 4.43 -16.07 -25.01
CA LEU A 34 3.57 -17.22 -25.25
C LEU A 34 3.39 -17.97 -23.94
N THR A 35 2.17 -17.98 -23.41
CA THR A 35 1.85 -18.67 -22.16
C THR A 35 1.03 -19.93 -22.43
N LEU A 36 1.51 -21.05 -21.94
CA LEU A 36 0.76 -22.31 -21.86
C LEU A 36 0.35 -22.57 -20.41
N GLY A 37 -0.88 -22.20 -20.06
CA GLY A 37 -1.43 -22.40 -18.72
C GLY A 37 -2.13 -23.73 -18.56
N GLN A 38 -1.71 -24.52 -17.57
CA GLN A 38 -2.39 -25.71 -17.11
C GLN A 38 -2.81 -25.54 -15.66
N GLN A 39 -4.04 -25.96 -15.33
CA GLN A 39 -4.58 -25.86 -13.98
C GLN A 39 -5.39 -27.10 -13.65
N TYR A 40 -5.07 -27.71 -12.53
CA TYR A 40 -5.79 -28.83 -11.95
C TYR A 40 -6.61 -28.33 -10.77
N LYS A 41 -7.91 -28.66 -10.76
CA LYS A 41 -8.83 -28.31 -9.68
C LYS A 41 -9.46 -29.58 -9.13
N PHE A 42 -9.48 -29.67 -7.80
CA PHE A 42 -10.15 -30.74 -7.09
C PHE A 42 -11.09 -30.11 -6.06
N GLU A 43 -12.33 -30.57 -6.03
CA GLU A 43 -13.34 -30.11 -5.07
C GLU A 43 -14.11 -31.30 -4.51
N LYS A 44 -14.07 -31.47 -3.19
CA LYS A 44 -14.82 -32.52 -2.50
C LYS A 44 -15.01 -32.16 -1.03
N ASN A 45 -16.25 -32.30 -0.53
CA ASN A 45 -16.58 -32.18 0.90
C ASN A 45 -16.03 -30.90 1.57
N GLY A 46 -16.19 -29.75 0.94
CA GLY A 46 -15.70 -28.48 1.44
C GLY A 46 -14.20 -28.20 1.21
N LEU A 47 -13.44 -29.20 0.71
CA LEU A 47 -12.05 -29.03 0.30
C LEU A 47 -11.99 -28.62 -1.17
N ARG A 48 -11.30 -27.51 -1.44
CA ARG A 48 -10.97 -27.04 -2.78
C ARG A 48 -9.46 -26.92 -2.90
N LEU A 49 -8.90 -27.63 -3.86
CA LEU A 49 -7.48 -27.55 -4.19
C LEU A 49 -7.33 -27.05 -5.62
N SER A 50 -6.36 -26.19 -5.84
CA SER A 50 -5.96 -25.75 -7.18
C SER A 50 -4.45 -25.76 -7.29
N LEU A 51 -3.95 -26.42 -8.32
CA LEU A 51 -2.54 -26.44 -8.69
C LEU A 51 -2.42 -25.95 -10.13
N GLY A 52 -1.66 -24.90 -10.35
CA GLY A 52 -1.30 -24.37 -11.66
C GLY A 52 0.21 -24.39 -11.84
N CYS A 53 0.65 -24.62 -13.07
CA CYS A 53 2.05 -24.55 -13.44
C CYS A 53 2.18 -23.97 -14.86
N PRO A 54 1.89 -22.67 -15.06
CA PRO A 54 2.06 -22.02 -16.34
C PRO A 54 3.51 -22.10 -16.81
N LEU A 55 3.67 -22.33 -18.12
CA LEU A 55 4.94 -22.25 -18.84
C LEU A 55 4.86 -21.00 -19.73
N GLU A 56 5.80 -20.11 -19.59
CA GLU A 56 5.85 -18.84 -20.31
C GLU A 56 7.13 -18.79 -21.13
N LEU A 57 7.00 -18.76 -22.45
CA LEU A 57 8.10 -18.45 -23.34
C LEU A 57 8.11 -16.96 -23.56
N TYR A 58 9.15 -16.30 -23.10
CA TYR A 58 9.30 -14.86 -23.14
C TYR A 58 10.52 -14.49 -23.98
N SER A 59 10.30 -13.77 -25.08
CA SER A 59 11.35 -13.29 -25.97
C SER A 59 11.37 -11.78 -25.96
N GLN A 60 12.55 -11.22 -25.80
CA GLN A 60 12.80 -9.78 -25.78
C GLN A 60 13.81 -9.42 -26.84
N THR A 61 13.57 -8.33 -27.55
CA THR A 61 14.53 -7.74 -28.48
C THR A 61 14.66 -6.25 -28.17
N LEU A 62 15.91 -5.84 -27.94
CA LEU A 62 16.33 -4.47 -27.72
C LEU A 62 17.11 -3.99 -28.92
N ASP A 63 16.78 -2.82 -29.44
CA ASP A 63 17.48 -2.15 -30.56
C ASP A 63 17.70 -0.68 -30.17
N ASP A 64 18.91 -0.37 -29.70
CA ASP A 64 19.36 1.00 -29.36
C ASP A 64 20.09 1.59 -30.57
N ARG A 65 19.40 2.41 -31.33
CA ARG A 65 19.92 3.01 -32.56
C ARG A 65 20.97 4.09 -32.36
N ILE A 66 21.05 4.68 -31.17
CA ILE A 66 22.09 5.67 -30.86
C ILE A 66 23.42 4.98 -30.60
N ARG A 67 23.36 3.78 -29.98
CA ARG A 67 24.54 2.98 -29.64
C ARG A 67 24.92 1.99 -30.70
N ASP A 68 24.04 1.75 -31.66
CA ASP A 68 24.15 0.68 -32.67
C ASP A 68 24.25 -0.70 -31.98
N ASP A 69 23.45 -0.89 -30.91
CA ASP A 69 23.47 -2.09 -30.09
C ASP A 69 22.13 -2.80 -30.21
N LYS A 70 22.18 -4.11 -30.47
CA LYS A 70 21.00 -4.94 -30.65
C LYS A 70 21.14 -6.27 -29.93
N ASP A 71 20.32 -6.42 -28.88
CA ASP A 71 20.27 -7.63 -28.07
C ASP A 71 18.95 -8.37 -28.22
N SER A 72 19.03 -9.70 -28.09
CA SER A 72 17.87 -10.57 -28.10
C SER A 72 18.02 -11.65 -27.03
N TYR A 73 17.01 -11.79 -26.20
CA TYR A 73 16.96 -12.73 -25.09
C TYR A 73 15.71 -13.61 -25.19
N VAL A 74 15.85 -14.89 -24.86
CA VAL A 74 14.73 -15.83 -24.79
C VAL A 74 14.78 -16.54 -23.45
N HIS A 75 13.70 -16.47 -22.70
CA HIS A 75 13.55 -17.10 -21.40
C HIS A 75 12.35 -18.06 -21.39
N LEU A 76 12.55 -19.22 -20.81
CA LEU A 76 11.46 -20.14 -20.45
C LEU A 76 11.22 -20.00 -18.94
N LEU A 77 10.07 -19.46 -18.59
CA LEU A 77 9.67 -19.23 -17.21
C LEU A 77 8.65 -20.27 -16.78
N VAL A 78 8.78 -20.72 -15.55
CA VAL A 78 7.85 -21.67 -14.92
C VAL A 78 7.34 -21.02 -13.66
N THR A 79 6.01 -20.75 -13.60
CA THR A 79 5.39 -19.95 -12.53
C THR A 79 4.34 -20.75 -11.76
N PRO A 80 4.78 -21.78 -10.96
CA PRO A 80 3.86 -22.63 -10.22
C PRO A 80 3.08 -21.86 -9.17
N ASN A 81 1.81 -22.24 -9.03
CA ASN A 81 0.94 -21.72 -8.01
C ASN A 81 0.09 -22.83 -7.41
N PHE A 82 -0.12 -22.73 -6.11
CA PHE A 82 -0.93 -23.66 -5.33
C PHE A 82 -1.89 -22.87 -4.46
N SER A 83 -3.15 -23.34 -4.36
CA SER A 83 -4.10 -22.87 -3.38
C SER A 83 -4.93 -24.02 -2.83
N ALA A 84 -5.17 -23.97 -1.54
CA ALA A 84 -6.04 -24.89 -0.82
C ALA A 84 -7.02 -24.08 0.02
N LYS A 85 -8.27 -24.50 0.03
CA LYS A 85 -9.30 -23.94 0.92
C LYS A 85 -10.14 -25.07 1.46
N TYR A 86 -10.35 -25.06 2.78
CA TYR A 86 -11.22 -26.01 3.44
C TYR A 86 -12.27 -25.27 4.27
N GLU A 87 -13.53 -25.59 4.06
CA GLU A 87 -14.68 -25.03 4.76
C GLU A 87 -15.41 -26.12 5.52
N TRP A 88 -15.59 -25.92 6.84
CA TRP A 88 -16.36 -26.81 7.68
C TRP A 88 -17.18 -26.04 8.70
N LEU A 89 -18.48 -26.20 8.65
CA LEU A 89 -19.42 -25.42 9.47
C LEU A 89 -19.13 -23.91 9.34
N ASP A 90 -18.91 -23.24 10.46
CA ASP A 90 -18.58 -21.81 10.55
C ASP A 90 -17.10 -21.50 10.36
N TRP A 91 -16.25 -22.51 10.18
CA TRP A 91 -14.80 -22.35 10.03
C TRP A 91 -14.35 -22.43 8.58
N SER A 92 -13.27 -21.75 8.31
CA SER A 92 -12.55 -21.84 7.05
C SER A 92 -11.04 -21.83 7.28
N ALA A 93 -10.31 -22.63 6.54
CA ALA A 93 -8.86 -22.56 6.48
C ALA A 93 -8.42 -22.40 5.01
N ASP A 94 -7.43 -21.58 4.77
CA ASP A 94 -6.86 -21.41 3.45
C ASP A 94 -5.33 -21.40 3.50
N ALA A 95 -4.72 -21.90 2.42
CA ALA A 95 -3.28 -21.87 2.22
C ALA A 95 -2.99 -21.59 0.74
N ASN A 96 -1.96 -20.83 0.48
CA ASN A 96 -1.48 -20.59 -0.87
C ASN A 96 0.05 -20.58 -0.91
N ALA A 97 0.59 -20.91 -2.07
CA ALA A 97 2.01 -20.77 -2.38
C ALA A 97 2.16 -20.43 -3.84
N ASN A 98 3.10 -19.58 -4.17
CA ASN A 98 3.38 -19.19 -5.54
C ASN A 98 4.86 -18.89 -5.74
N TYR A 99 5.32 -19.14 -6.94
CA TYR A 99 6.60 -18.66 -7.45
C TYR A 99 6.36 -17.91 -8.75
N SER A 100 7.06 -16.82 -8.94
CA SER A 100 7.08 -16.06 -10.19
C SER A 100 8.49 -15.53 -10.46
N LYS A 101 8.85 -15.52 -11.73
CA LYS A 101 10.06 -14.86 -12.22
C LYS A 101 9.65 -13.78 -13.21
N THR A 102 10.20 -12.59 -13.08
CA THR A 102 10.03 -11.49 -14.03
C THR A 102 11.39 -11.17 -14.62
N VAL A 103 11.45 -10.97 -15.93
CA VAL A 103 12.68 -10.68 -16.64
C VAL A 103 12.48 -9.44 -17.50
N GLY A 104 13.40 -8.49 -17.39
CA GLY A 104 13.36 -7.23 -18.10
C GLY A 104 12.31 -6.25 -17.57
N ASP A 105 12.68 -5.00 -17.55
CA ASP A 105 11.80 -3.88 -17.24
C ASP A 105 12.05 -2.79 -18.28
N PRO A 106 11.02 -2.22 -18.93
CA PRO A 106 11.20 -1.11 -19.86
C PRO A 106 11.99 0.07 -19.29
N GLY A 107 11.88 0.33 -17.97
CA GLY A 107 12.69 1.33 -17.29
C GLY A 107 14.17 0.95 -17.16
N GLY A 108 14.47 -0.35 -17.06
CA GLY A 108 15.82 -0.88 -16.90
C GLY A 108 16.64 -0.95 -18.18
N ILE A 109 16.01 -0.87 -19.35
CA ILE A 109 16.72 -0.89 -20.65
C ILE A 109 17.17 0.48 -21.12
N TYR A 110 16.67 1.55 -20.50
CA TYR A 110 17.00 2.91 -20.86
C TYR A 110 18.31 3.36 -20.20
N ASN A 111 19.33 3.62 -20.99
CA ASN A 111 20.68 3.96 -20.50
C ASN A 111 20.89 5.44 -20.19
N GLY A 112 19.89 6.28 -20.31
CA GLY A 112 19.97 7.68 -19.92
C GLY A 112 19.43 7.93 -18.52
N PHE A 113 19.54 9.17 -18.09
CA PHE A 113 18.89 9.63 -16.88
C PHE A 113 17.44 10.02 -17.17
N ILE A 114 16.53 9.57 -16.33
CA ILE A 114 15.12 9.99 -16.33
C ILE A 114 14.94 10.98 -15.19
N MET A 115 14.56 12.21 -15.50
CA MET A 115 14.22 13.19 -14.48
C MET A 115 12.82 12.88 -13.91
N THR A 116 12.78 12.37 -12.69
CA THR A 116 11.53 12.09 -11.98
C THR A 116 10.92 13.33 -11.34
N ASN A 117 11.77 14.29 -10.96
CA ASN A 117 11.41 15.65 -10.57
C ASN A 117 12.65 16.56 -10.67
N TYR A 118 12.50 17.86 -10.42
CA TYR A 118 13.58 18.85 -10.57
C TYR A 118 14.81 18.64 -9.66
N ARG A 119 14.79 17.69 -8.75
CA ARG A 119 15.89 17.31 -7.86
C ARG A 119 16.21 15.84 -7.87
N SER A 120 15.49 15.04 -8.65
CA SER A 120 15.68 13.59 -8.65
C SER A 120 15.82 13.06 -10.04
N PHE A 121 16.90 12.34 -10.26
CA PHE A 121 17.21 11.64 -11.49
C PHE A 121 17.30 10.15 -11.21
N GLN A 122 16.89 9.34 -12.17
CA GLN A 122 16.96 7.89 -12.10
C GLN A 122 17.64 7.35 -13.35
N ARG A 123 18.54 6.40 -13.16
CA ARG A 123 19.16 5.59 -14.20
C ARG A 123 19.06 4.13 -13.80
N SER A 124 18.20 3.39 -14.46
CA SER A 124 17.92 1.99 -14.12
C SER A 124 18.70 0.98 -14.96
N TYR A 125 19.45 1.46 -15.96
CA TYR A 125 20.20 0.63 -16.88
C TYR A 125 21.44 0.03 -16.23
N VAL A 126 21.60 -1.27 -16.40
CA VAL A 126 22.84 -2.03 -16.25
C VAL A 126 22.98 -2.97 -17.45
N GLU A 127 24.21 -3.52 -17.71
CA GLU A 127 24.45 -4.40 -18.86
C GLU A 127 23.59 -5.67 -18.87
N GLN A 128 23.26 -6.19 -17.69
CA GLN A 128 22.36 -7.33 -17.54
C GLN A 128 20.91 -6.89 -17.42
N LEU A 129 20.01 -7.65 -18.04
CA LEU A 129 18.58 -7.45 -17.84
C LEU A 129 18.22 -7.66 -16.36
N SER A 130 17.28 -6.86 -15.87
CA SER A 130 16.74 -7.05 -14.51
C SER A 130 16.00 -8.37 -14.44
N GLU A 131 16.32 -9.17 -13.44
CA GLU A 131 15.63 -10.43 -13.12
C GLU A 131 15.16 -10.37 -11.68
N THR A 132 13.90 -10.69 -11.48
CA THR A 132 13.30 -10.76 -10.15
C THR A 132 12.63 -12.11 -9.95
N ASP A 133 13.11 -12.87 -8.98
CA ASP A 133 12.46 -14.07 -8.47
C ASP A 133 11.62 -13.73 -7.25
N ARG A 134 10.36 -14.18 -7.22
CA ARG A 134 9.45 -13.97 -6.10
C ARG A 134 8.83 -15.30 -5.66
N MET A 135 8.93 -15.59 -4.37
CA MET A 135 8.24 -16.69 -3.72
C MET A 135 7.27 -16.13 -2.69
N GLY A 136 6.07 -16.65 -2.67
CA GLY A 136 5.07 -16.28 -1.69
C GLY A 136 4.42 -17.50 -1.07
N ALA A 137 4.13 -17.43 0.23
CA ALA A 137 3.31 -18.42 0.93
C ALA A 137 2.38 -17.71 1.91
N GLY A 138 1.16 -18.18 2.01
CA GLY A 138 0.16 -17.64 2.92
C GLY A 138 -0.71 -18.72 3.52
N VAL A 139 -1.12 -18.48 4.76
CA VAL A 139 -2.08 -19.32 5.47
C VAL A 139 -3.11 -18.44 6.17
N GLY A 140 -4.33 -18.93 6.27
CA GLY A 140 -5.40 -18.21 6.96
C GLY A 140 -6.35 -19.18 7.64
N ILE A 141 -6.88 -18.74 8.77
CA ILE A 141 -7.98 -19.42 9.46
C ILE A 141 -9.06 -18.38 9.80
N GLY A 142 -10.29 -18.70 9.52
CA GLY A 142 -11.43 -17.84 9.75
C GLY A 142 -12.57 -18.56 10.44
N TYR A 143 -13.27 -17.85 11.29
CA TYR A 143 -14.55 -18.24 11.88
C TYR A 143 -15.60 -17.21 11.53
N ARG A 144 -16.76 -17.65 11.02
CA ARG A 144 -17.85 -16.77 10.63
C ARG A 144 -19.19 -17.39 11.02
N SER A 145 -19.83 -16.83 12.02
CA SER A 145 -21.16 -17.23 12.43
C SER A 145 -22.16 -16.09 12.28
N ALA A 146 -23.14 -16.25 11.41
CA ALA A 146 -24.22 -15.30 11.24
C ALA A 146 -25.16 -15.27 12.47
N ILE A 147 -25.36 -16.43 13.13
CA ILE A 147 -26.23 -16.56 14.28
C ILE A 147 -25.73 -15.75 15.47
N THR A 148 -24.39 -15.79 15.69
CA THR A 148 -23.79 -15.08 16.81
C THR A 148 -23.23 -13.72 16.39
N ALA A 149 -23.46 -13.30 15.13
CA ALA A 149 -22.91 -12.08 14.53
C ALA A 149 -21.39 -11.92 14.80
N THR A 150 -20.65 -13.05 14.67
CA THR A 150 -19.21 -13.10 14.97
C THR A 150 -18.41 -13.41 13.70
N PHE A 151 -17.39 -12.63 13.46
CA PHE A 151 -16.39 -12.87 12.44
C PHE A 151 -14.99 -12.74 13.05
N LEU A 152 -14.13 -13.73 12.81
CA LEU A 152 -12.73 -13.72 13.22
C LEU A 152 -11.89 -14.26 12.07
N ARG A 153 -10.75 -13.64 11.79
CA ARG A 153 -9.76 -14.14 10.83
C ARG A 153 -8.36 -13.85 11.34
N ILE A 154 -7.50 -14.86 11.24
CA ILE A 154 -6.05 -14.74 11.44
C ILE A 154 -5.40 -15.20 10.16
N SER A 155 -4.39 -14.46 9.71
CA SER A 155 -3.64 -14.80 8.50
C SER A 155 -2.15 -14.54 8.69
N GLY A 156 -1.35 -15.39 8.06
CA GLY A 156 0.10 -15.23 7.99
C GLY A 156 0.57 -15.29 6.54
N ASN A 157 1.47 -14.41 6.15
CA ASN A 157 2.03 -14.37 4.81
C ASN A 157 3.55 -14.23 4.90
N TYR A 158 4.23 -14.93 4.03
CA TYR A 158 5.66 -14.83 3.81
C TYR A 158 5.92 -14.49 2.35
N ARG A 159 6.87 -13.61 2.09
CA ARG A 159 7.35 -13.29 0.76
C ARG A 159 8.87 -13.20 0.77
N TYR A 160 9.49 -13.91 -0.16
CA TYR A 160 10.89 -13.79 -0.52
C TYR A 160 11.00 -13.18 -1.91
N THR A 161 11.91 -12.23 -2.07
CA THR A 161 12.24 -11.64 -3.37
C THR A 161 13.74 -11.62 -3.53
N ARG A 162 14.22 -12.03 -4.69
CA ARG A 162 15.62 -11.93 -5.09
C ARG A 162 15.68 -11.15 -6.41
N ASP A 163 16.42 -10.07 -6.38
CA ASP A 163 16.70 -9.26 -7.57
C ASP A 163 18.17 -9.42 -7.94
N ASN A 164 18.51 -9.45 -9.23
CA ASN A 164 19.90 -9.46 -9.69
C ASN A 164 20.54 -8.07 -9.68
N GLN A 165 19.76 -7.04 -9.37
CA GLN A 165 20.19 -5.65 -9.34
C GLN A 165 19.80 -5.00 -8.02
N ILE A 166 20.64 -4.10 -7.52
CA ILE A 166 20.32 -3.24 -6.38
C ILE A 166 20.23 -1.78 -6.84
N TYR A 167 19.27 -1.04 -6.26
CA TYR A 167 19.15 0.40 -6.51
C TYR A 167 19.84 1.18 -5.39
N GLY A 168 20.82 2.00 -5.76
CA GLY A 168 21.51 2.92 -4.87
C GLY A 168 21.04 4.35 -5.08
N THR A 169 20.99 5.11 -3.99
CA THR A 169 20.75 6.54 -4.03
C THR A 169 22.03 7.27 -3.67
N ARG A 170 22.48 8.16 -4.55
CA ARG A 170 23.61 9.06 -4.33
C ARG A 170 23.10 10.49 -4.24
N TYR A 171 23.57 11.22 -3.25
CA TYR A 171 23.21 12.62 -3.07
C TYR A 171 24.33 13.53 -3.58
N GLU A 172 24.02 14.40 -4.54
CA GLU A 172 24.94 15.39 -5.10
C GLU A 172 24.39 16.79 -4.79
N GLY A 173 24.75 17.32 -3.61
CA GLY A 173 24.21 18.58 -3.11
C GLY A 173 22.70 18.49 -2.85
N ALA A 174 21.91 19.26 -3.60
CA ALA A 174 20.45 19.28 -3.50
C ALA A 174 19.75 18.25 -4.42
N THR A 175 20.53 17.49 -5.19
CA THR A 175 20.04 16.54 -6.19
C THR A 175 20.24 15.12 -5.70
N SER A 176 19.28 14.24 -5.95
CA SER A 176 19.40 12.80 -5.71
C SER A 176 19.44 12.04 -7.03
N VAL A 177 20.36 11.10 -7.15
CA VAL A 177 20.50 10.23 -8.30
C VAL A 177 20.28 8.79 -7.83
N VAL A 178 19.27 8.13 -8.38
CA VAL A 178 19.01 6.71 -8.15
C VAL A 178 19.61 5.94 -9.32
N GLN A 179 20.50 5.00 -9.02
CA GLN A 179 21.14 4.17 -10.03
C GLN A 179 20.95 2.69 -9.70
N ALA A 180 20.72 1.90 -10.75
CA ALA A 180 20.81 0.44 -10.65
C ALA A 180 22.28 0.02 -10.71
N VAL A 181 22.63 -0.97 -9.90
CA VAL A 181 23.95 -1.60 -9.86
C VAL A 181 23.78 -3.10 -10.03
N ASP A 182 24.65 -3.71 -10.83
CA ASP A 182 24.67 -5.17 -11.04
C ASP A 182 25.20 -5.87 -9.79
N GLN A 183 24.32 -6.03 -8.83
CA GLN A 183 24.57 -6.71 -7.58
C GLN A 183 23.28 -7.37 -7.10
N SER A 184 23.32 -8.68 -6.89
CA SER A 184 22.17 -9.42 -6.37
C SER A 184 21.80 -8.97 -4.98
N THR A 185 20.49 -8.79 -4.73
CA THR A 185 19.92 -8.44 -3.43
C THR A 185 18.74 -9.34 -3.10
N GLU A 186 18.55 -9.55 -1.80
CA GLU A 186 17.48 -10.39 -1.30
C GLU A 186 16.62 -9.62 -0.29
N SER A 187 15.33 -9.89 -0.32
CA SER A 187 14.40 -9.36 0.67
C SER A 187 13.44 -10.44 1.18
N ASN A 188 13.18 -10.38 2.48
CA ASN A 188 12.20 -11.22 3.14
C ASN A 188 11.14 -10.36 3.79
N SER A 189 9.89 -10.76 3.71
CA SER A 189 8.79 -10.07 4.36
C SER A 189 7.83 -11.07 5.01
N TYR A 190 7.53 -10.84 6.25
CA TYR A 190 6.58 -11.60 7.07
C TYR A 190 5.44 -10.68 7.45
N ARG A 191 4.22 -11.15 7.34
CA ARG A 191 3.03 -10.41 7.76
C ARG A 191 2.10 -11.33 8.52
N LEU A 192 1.65 -10.88 9.69
CA LEU A 192 0.60 -11.49 10.49
C LEU A 192 -0.56 -10.51 10.59
N GLY A 193 -1.76 -10.97 10.27
CA GLY A 193 -2.97 -10.16 10.32
C GLY A 193 -4.03 -10.82 11.20
N PHE A 194 -4.76 -9.98 11.91
CA PHE A 194 -5.95 -10.33 12.67
C PHE A 194 -7.08 -9.37 12.32
N ASP A 195 -8.25 -9.92 12.03
CA ASP A 195 -9.50 -9.19 11.84
C ASP A 195 -10.59 -9.85 12.68
N GLY A 196 -11.33 -9.08 13.43
CA GLY A 196 -12.46 -9.57 14.21
C GLY A 196 -13.60 -8.59 14.29
N SER A 197 -14.84 -9.09 14.28
CA SER A 197 -16.01 -8.28 14.58
C SER A 197 -17.04 -9.09 15.35
N LYS A 198 -17.76 -8.41 16.25
CA LYS A 198 -18.82 -8.99 17.07
C LYS A 198 -19.99 -8.02 17.17
N GLY A 199 -21.17 -8.51 16.82
CA GLY A 199 -22.45 -7.85 17.10
C GLY A 199 -23.02 -8.26 18.46
N PHE A 200 -23.68 -7.33 19.12
CA PHE A 200 -24.38 -7.50 20.42
C PHE A 200 -25.80 -6.96 20.28
N ASP A 201 -26.77 -7.85 20.05
CA ASP A 201 -28.17 -7.46 19.81
C ASP A 201 -28.79 -6.72 21.00
N TRP A 202 -28.48 -7.15 22.23
CA TRP A 202 -29.01 -6.55 23.46
C TRP A 202 -28.54 -5.10 23.71
N LEU A 203 -27.40 -4.69 23.12
CA LEU A 203 -26.87 -3.31 23.16
C LEU A 203 -27.09 -2.58 21.85
N GLN A 204 -27.62 -3.24 20.83
CA GLN A 204 -27.57 -2.73 19.44
C GLN A 204 -26.18 -2.20 19.09
N ALA A 205 -25.17 -3.00 19.43
CA ALA A 205 -23.75 -2.62 19.30
C ALA A 205 -23.01 -3.54 18.35
N MET A 206 -22.04 -2.99 17.68
CA MET A 206 -21.07 -3.72 16.86
C MET A 206 -19.68 -3.23 17.24
N VAL A 207 -18.76 -4.17 17.45
CA VAL A 207 -17.34 -3.89 17.65
C VAL A 207 -16.54 -4.60 16.59
N ARG A 208 -15.61 -3.91 16.00
CA ARG A 208 -14.62 -4.44 15.07
C ARG A 208 -13.22 -4.10 15.57
N ALA A 209 -12.31 -5.05 15.49
CA ALA A 209 -10.90 -4.82 15.78
C ALA A 209 -10.05 -5.47 14.68
N SER A 210 -8.97 -4.82 14.30
CA SER A 210 -7.98 -5.38 13.41
C SER A 210 -6.58 -5.08 13.90
N GLY A 211 -5.67 -5.98 13.62
CA GLY A 211 -4.24 -5.84 13.92
C GLY A 211 -3.40 -6.39 12.78
N ASP A 212 -2.30 -5.75 12.54
CA ASP A 212 -1.33 -6.15 11.51
C ASP A 212 0.08 -5.98 12.06
N TYR A 213 0.87 -7.02 11.93
CA TYR A 213 2.31 -6.99 12.18
C TYR A 213 3.02 -7.35 10.89
N SER A 214 3.93 -6.49 10.45
CA SER A 214 4.82 -6.79 9.34
C SER A 214 6.27 -6.60 9.77
N TYR A 215 7.12 -7.50 9.28
CA TYR A 215 8.56 -7.43 9.45
C TYR A 215 9.21 -7.72 8.09
N SER A 216 10.14 -6.87 7.69
CA SER A 216 10.90 -7.07 6.45
C SER A 216 12.39 -6.84 6.66
N THR A 217 13.16 -7.64 5.94
CA THR A 217 14.60 -7.47 5.78
C THR A 217 14.90 -7.25 4.31
N SER A 218 15.79 -6.33 4.01
CA SER A 218 16.26 -6.05 2.65
C SER A 218 17.65 -5.45 2.72
N GLU A 219 18.29 -5.30 1.59
CA GLU A 219 19.55 -4.59 1.46
C GLU A 219 19.31 -3.21 0.82
N ARG A 220 20.14 -2.25 1.17
CA ARG A 220 20.12 -0.90 0.61
C ARG A 220 21.51 -0.46 0.25
N LEU A 221 21.65 0.10 -0.93
CA LEU A 221 22.88 0.69 -1.41
C LEU A 221 22.83 2.21 -1.15
N ILE A 222 23.74 2.70 -0.31
CA ILE A 222 23.85 4.12 0.06
C ILE A 222 25.31 4.50 -0.07
N ASP A 223 25.60 5.50 -0.89
CA ASP A 223 26.98 5.99 -1.15
C ASP A 223 27.96 4.82 -1.40
N ASP A 224 27.59 3.93 -2.34
CA ASP A 224 28.37 2.76 -2.78
C ASP A 224 28.61 1.68 -1.71
N THR A 225 27.91 1.75 -0.57
CA THR A 225 27.99 0.76 0.50
C THR A 225 26.64 0.08 0.71
N VAL A 226 26.64 -1.25 0.74
CA VAL A 226 25.42 -2.04 0.98
C VAL A 226 25.22 -2.24 2.48
N TYR A 227 24.06 -1.87 2.96
CA TYR A 227 23.64 -1.99 4.35
C TYR A 227 22.42 -2.93 4.49
N PRO A 228 22.45 -3.88 5.44
CA PRO A 228 21.24 -4.58 5.84
C PRO A 228 20.23 -3.62 6.45
N PHE A 229 19.01 -3.67 5.95
CA PHE A 229 17.92 -2.82 6.39
C PHE A 229 16.76 -3.67 6.92
N HIS A 230 16.28 -3.31 8.10
CA HIS A 230 15.17 -3.95 8.78
C HIS A 230 14.04 -2.96 9.01
N SER A 231 12.83 -3.37 8.72
CA SER A 231 11.64 -2.59 9.01
C SER A 231 10.60 -3.45 9.71
N SER A 232 10.02 -2.94 10.78
CA SER A 232 8.88 -3.56 11.45
C SER A 232 7.75 -2.56 11.63
N THR A 233 6.53 -2.99 11.34
CA THR A 233 5.33 -2.18 11.56
C THR A 233 4.33 -2.99 12.35
N VAL A 234 3.83 -2.40 13.42
CA VAL A 234 2.66 -2.88 14.17
C VAL A 234 1.57 -1.86 13.96
N SER A 235 0.38 -2.28 13.56
CA SER A 235 -0.80 -1.42 13.54
C SER A 235 -1.99 -2.12 14.19
N ILE A 236 -2.74 -1.37 14.96
CA ILE A 236 -3.95 -1.85 15.64
C ILE A 236 -5.03 -0.81 15.42
N SER A 237 -6.23 -1.24 15.05
CA SER A 237 -7.39 -0.37 14.97
C SER A 237 -8.62 -1.02 15.57
N ALA A 238 -9.51 -0.20 16.09
CA ALA A 238 -10.79 -0.63 16.61
C ALA A 238 -11.89 0.37 16.22
N GLU A 239 -13.06 -0.17 15.90
CA GLU A 239 -14.27 0.60 15.64
C GLU A 239 -15.40 0.01 16.47
N GLY A 240 -16.15 0.88 17.13
CA GLY A 240 -17.33 0.51 17.88
C GLY A 240 -18.50 1.41 17.51
N SER A 241 -19.67 0.81 17.32
CA SER A 241 -20.95 1.52 17.19
C SER A 241 -21.93 0.97 18.19
N ILE A 242 -22.59 1.84 18.94
CA ILE A 242 -23.60 1.49 19.91
C ILE A 242 -24.80 2.44 19.80
N THR A 243 -25.99 1.87 19.88
CA THR A 243 -27.26 2.63 19.92
C THR A 243 -27.98 2.36 21.26
N PRO A 244 -27.47 2.98 22.36
CA PRO A 244 -27.98 2.68 23.69
C PRO A 244 -29.43 3.13 23.90
N LEU A 245 -29.87 4.08 23.09
CA LEU A 245 -31.24 4.62 23.08
C LEU A 245 -31.69 4.80 21.62
N PRO A 246 -32.97 4.67 21.30
CA PRO A 246 -33.45 4.80 19.90
C PRO A 246 -33.12 6.15 19.25
N TRP A 247 -32.87 7.17 20.06
CA TRP A 247 -32.55 8.51 19.61
C TRP A 247 -31.03 8.85 19.67
N LEU A 248 -30.17 7.93 20.20
CA LEU A 248 -28.73 8.18 20.39
C LEU A 248 -27.90 7.07 19.77
N ASN A 249 -27.03 7.41 18.84
CA ASN A 249 -26.02 6.51 18.30
C ASN A 249 -24.62 7.11 18.53
N LEU A 250 -23.73 6.29 19.05
CA LEU A 250 -22.33 6.65 19.31
C LEU A 250 -21.44 5.77 18.41
N VAL A 251 -20.48 6.38 17.74
CA VAL A 251 -19.47 5.68 16.94
C VAL A 251 -18.10 6.13 17.42
N LEU A 252 -17.30 5.18 17.88
CA LEU A 252 -15.90 5.37 18.22
C LEU A 252 -15.04 4.63 17.20
N ASN A 253 -14.04 5.31 16.64
CA ASN A 253 -13.07 4.73 15.72
C ASN A 253 -11.69 5.22 16.15
N GLY A 254 -10.72 4.31 16.22
CA GLY A 254 -9.38 4.67 16.59
C GLY A 254 -8.36 3.64 16.16
N GLY A 255 -7.12 4.07 16.07
CA GLY A 255 -6.02 3.19 15.75
C GLY A 255 -4.67 3.80 16.07
N CYS A 256 -3.68 2.93 16.20
CA CYS A 256 -2.31 3.32 16.42
C CYS A 256 -1.37 2.46 15.57
N SER A 257 -0.24 3.05 15.21
CA SER A 257 0.83 2.36 14.49
C SER A 257 2.20 2.72 15.02
N TRP A 258 3.07 1.72 15.03
CA TRP A 258 4.48 1.83 15.34
C TRP A 258 5.27 1.31 14.14
N ASN A 259 6.07 2.16 13.55
CA ASN A 259 6.95 1.80 12.45
C ASN A 259 8.39 2.00 12.91
N THR A 260 9.15 0.93 12.98
CA THR A 260 10.56 0.95 13.39
C THR A 260 11.43 0.53 12.23
N SER A 261 12.42 1.36 11.91
CA SER A 261 13.41 1.09 10.86
C SER A 261 14.82 1.11 11.45
N ARG A 262 15.66 0.17 11.04
CA ARG A 262 17.03 0.00 11.48
C ARG A 262 17.92 -0.35 10.30
N THR A 263 19.06 0.31 10.21
CA THR A 263 20.14 -0.01 9.29
C THR A 263 21.30 -0.55 10.11
N ASP A 264 21.74 -1.76 9.82
CA ASP A 264 22.86 -2.37 10.52
C ASP A 264 24.19 -1.89 9.94
N GLY A 265 25.20 -1.71 10.81
CA GLY A 265 26.56 -1.35 10.39
C GLY A 265 26.79 0.14 10.13
N SER A 266 25.80 1.01 10.33
CA SER A 266 25.98 2.45 10.14
C SER A 266 25.55 3.23 11.39
N SER A 267 26.44 4.12 11.87
CA SER A 267 26.13 5.10 12.91
C SER A 267 25.30 6.28 12.41
N ASP A 268 25.37 6.56 11.12
CA ASP A 268 24.72 7.73 10.49
C ASP A 268 23.22 7.51 10.30
N TYR A 269 22.78 6.25 10.30
CA TYR A 269 21.39 5.85 10.16
C TYR A 269 20.85 5.15 11.42
N PRO A 270 20.61 5.91 12.51
CA PRO A 270 20.17 5.34 13.76
C PRO A 270 18.78 4.72 13.66
N THR A 271 18.51 3.73 14.50
CA THR A 271 17.17 3.15 14.63
C THR A 271 16.13 4.23 14.92
N ARG A 272 15.07 4.28 14.13
CA ARG A 272 13.98 5.25 14.29
C ARG A 272 12.66 4.52 14.49
N THR A 273 11.88 5.00 15.46
CA THR A 273 10.51 4.54 15.66
C THR A 273 9.55 5.71 15.49
N VAL A 274 8.67 5.58 14.51
CA VAL A 274 7.56 6.50 14.25
C VAL A 274 6.32 5.93 14.92
N ARG A 275 5.65 6.76 15.71
CA ARG A 275 4.39 6.43 16.37
C ARG A 275 3.32 7.38 15.89
N SER A 276 2.22 6.84 15.40
CA SER A 276 1.04 7.62 15.06
C SER A 276 -0.21 6.99 15.66
N ALA A 277 -1.16 7.82 16.03
CA ALA A 277 -2.47 7.39 16.50
C ALA A 277 -3.53 8.35 16.00
N TYR A 278 -4.74 7.83 15.85
CA TYR A 278 -5.92 8.65 15.61
C TYR A 278 -7.07 8.12 16.44
N GLU A 279 -7.91 9.02 16.89
CA GLU A 279 -9.12 8.71 17.64
C GLU A 279 -10.25 9.61 17.15
N LYS A 280 -11.42 9.05 16.89
CA LYS A 280 -12.58 9.79 16.42
C LYS A 280 -13.83 9.32 17.16
N LEU A 281 -14.49 10.24 17.85
CA LEU A 281 -15.80 10.05 18.41
C LEU A 281 -16.84 10.79 17.57
N LYS A 282 -17.90 10.09 17.19
CA LYS A 282 -19.06 10.68 16.51
C LYS A 282 -20.31 10.36 17.30
N ILE A 283 -21.09 11.37 17.58
CA ILE A 283 -22.36 11.32 18.31
C ILE A 283 -23.47 11.72 17.34
N ASN A 284 -24.45 10.85 17.12
CA ASN A 284 -25.64 11.14 16.35
C ASN A 284 -26.85 11.14 17.28
N ILE A 285 -27.60 12.23 17.28
CA ILE A 285 -28.81 12.42 18.06
C ILE A 285 -29.99 12.58 17.09
N TYR A 286 -30.90 11.61 17.10
CA TYR A 286 -32.13 11.64 16.32
C TYR A 286 -33.22 12.31 17.16
N ALA A 287 -33.18 13.66 17.22
CA ALA A 287 -34.07 14.45 18.06
C ALA A 287 -35.54 14.29 17.66
N THR A 288 -35.80 14.13 16.35
CA THR A 288 -37.12 13.74 15.81
C THR A 288 -36.90 12.85 14.59
N LYS A 289 -38.01 12.32 14.00
CA LYS A 289 -37.90 11.59 12.71
C LYS A 289 -37.32 12.42 11.56
N GLN A 290 -37.37 13.74 11.69
CA GLN A 290 -36.91 14.68 10.67
C GLN A 290 -35.57 15.35 11.04
N LEU A 291 -35.26 15.55 12.32
CA LEU A 291 -34.11 16.29 12.80
C LEU A 291 -33.03 15.35 13.36
N THR A 292 -31.87 15.40 12.74
CA THR A 292 -30.66 14.70 13.19
C THR A 292 -29.59 15.74 13.53
N LEU A 293 -29.04 15.63 14.74
CA LEU A 293 -27.87 16.40 15.17
C LEU A 293 -26.67 15.47 15.20
N THR A 294 -25.54 15.92 14.68
CA THR A 294 -24.30 15.14 14.69
C THR A 294 -23.17 16.03 15.22
N ALA A 295 -22.39 15.50 16.15
CA ALA A 295 -21.13 16.08 16.61
C ALA A 295 -20.01 15.06 16.41
N SER A 296 -18.83 15.53 15.98
CA SER A 296 -17.64 14.69 15.88
C SER A 296 -16.41 15.42 16.40
N VAL A 297 -15.55 14.65 17.07
CA VAL A 297 -14.23 15.10 17.54
C VAL A 297 -13.22 14.06 17.08
N GLU A 298 -12.10 14.52 16.57
CA GLU A 298 -11.01 13.69 16.07
C GLU A 298 -9.68 14.24 16.58
N ASP A 299 -8.81 13.39 17.10
CA ASP A 299 -7.41 13.67 17.40
C ASP A 299 -6.49 12.85 16.50
N ASN A 300 -5.47 13.49 15.96
CA ASN A 300 -4.41 12.85 15.19
C ASN A 300 -3.07 13.14 15.85
N TYR A 301 -2.40 12.08 16.29
CA TYR A 301 -1.11 12.12 16.97
C TYR A 301 0.01 11.63 16.06
N ASN A 302 1.16 12.33 16.06
CA ASN A 302 2.39 11.86 15.43
C ASN A 302 3.61 12.33 16.24
N ASN A 303 4.51 11.40 16.60
CA ASN A 303 5.69 11.70 17.41
C ASN A 303 6.81 12.42 16.65
N LEU A 304 6.79 12.44 15.32
CA LEU A 304 7.80 13.13 14.50
C LEU A 304 7.55 14.64 14.39
N THR A 305 6.35 15.10 14.69
CA THR A 305 6.07 16.53 14.72
C THR A 305 6.74 17.17 15.95
N VAL A 306 7.59 18.17 15.71
CA VAL A 306 8.33 18.86 16.80
C VAL A 306 7.40 19.75 17.61
N LYS A 307 6.45 20.43 16.95
CA LYS A 307 5.43 21.27 17.58
C LYS A 307 4.06 20.68 17.26
N ASN A 308 3.15 20.71 18.24
CA ASN A 308 1.78 20.24 18.07
C ASN A 308 1.69 18.77 17.60
N ARG A 309 2.15 17.85 18.45
CA ARG A 309 2.05 16.40 18.17
C ARG A 309 0.62 15.91 18.01
N HIS A 310 -0.34 16.67 18.52
CA HIS A 310 -1.77 16.42 18.41
C HIS A 310 -2.40 17.46 17.48
N ALA A 311 -3.29 16.99 16.62
CA ALA A 311 -4.12 17.83 15.76
C ALA A 311 -5.59 17.48 15.99
N TRP A 312 -6.30 18.43 16.62
CA TRP A 312 -7.70 18.28 17.00
C TRP A 312 -8.61 18.87 15.93
N PHE A 313 -9.59 18.08 15.52
CA PHE A 313 -10.65 18.50 14.61
C PHE A 313 -12.00 18.29 15.27
N GLY A 314 -12.94 19.17 15.03
CA GLY A 314 -14.28 19.05 15.53
C GLY A 314 -15.29 19.65 14.57
N ASP A 315 -16.39 18.94 14.37
CA ASP A 315 -17.49 19.36 13.50
C ASP A 315 -18.83 19.14 14.20
N ILE A 316 -19.78 20.04 13.95
CA ILE A 316 -21.16 19.91 14.41
C ILE A 316 -22.07 20.13 13.22
N SER A 317 -23.12 19.31 13.09
CA SER A 317 -24.13 19.52 12.05
C SER A 317 -25.53 19.27 12.56
N ALA A 318 -26.48 19.98 11.97
CA ALA A 318 -27.92 19.79 12.15
C ALA A 318 -28.55 19.56 10.78
N LYS A 319 -29.20 18.41 10.60
CA LYS A 319 -29.88 18.03 9.37
C LYS A 319 -31.39 17.87 9.60
N LEU A 320 -32.15 18.68 8.87
CA LEU A 320 -33.62 18.65 8.87
C LEU A 320 -34.11 18.09 7.53
N LYS A 321 -34.82 16.96 7.57
CA LYS A 321 -35.42 16.33 6.40
C LYS A 321 -36.90 16.68 6.36
N LEU A 322 -37.31 17.52 5.40
CA LEU A 322 -38.71 17.80 5.10
C LEU A 322 -39.15 17.00 3.86
N GLU A 323 -40.41 17.03 3.56
CA GLU A 323 -41.01 16.28 2.46
C GLU A 323 -40.33 16.57 1.11
N HIS A 324 -40.16 17.84 0.78
CA HIS A 324 -39.59 18.29 -0.50
C HIS A 324 -38.20 18.93 -0.39
N VAL A 325 -37.68 19.14 0.83
CA VAL A 325 -36.42 19.82 1.06
C VAL A 325 -35.65 19.19 2.20
N ASP A 326 -34.35 18.94 1.99
CA ASP A 326 -33.40 18.62 3.06
C ASP A 326 -32.55 19.86 3.33
N LEU A 327 -32.51 20.31 4.58
CA LEU A 327 -31.67 21.38 5.08
C LEU A 327 -30.56 20.81 5.94
N GLU A 328 -29.32 21.25 5.72
CA GLU A 328 -28.19 20.86 6.55
C GLU A 328 -27.33 22.08 6.87
N LEU A 329 -27.26 22.42 8.16
CA LEU A 329 -26.31 23.41 8.67
C LEU A 329 -25.12 22.67 9.27
N ARG A 330 -23.90 22.98 8.80
CA ARG A 330 -22.66 22.36 9.26
C ARG A 330 -21.70 23.44 9.73
N LEU A 331 -21.18 23.27 10.94
CA LEU A 331 -20.06 24.04 11.49
C LEU A 331 -18.83 23.15 11.46
N ASN A 332 -17.87 23.46 10.63
CA ASN A 332 -16.63 22.69 10.47
C ASN A 332 -15.49 23.38 11.21
N ASN A 333 -14.56 22.52 11.67
CA ASN A 333 -13.30 22.94 12.29
C ASN A 333 -13.54 23.88 13.49
N ILE A 334 -14.37 23.45 14.45
CA ILE A 334 -14.74 24.27 15.60
C ILE A 334 -13.54 24.70 16.47
N PHE A 335 -12.45 23.93 16.45
CA PHE A 335 -11.20 24.21 17.13
C PHE A 335 -10.30 25.22 16.39
N ASP A 336 -10.69 25.67 15.19
CA ASP A 336 -9.96 26.59 14.31
C ASP A 336 -8.52 26.15 14.01
N GLN A 337 -8.34 24.83 13.78
CA GLN A 337 -7.05 24.28 13.38
C GLN A 337 -6.67 24.81 11.99
N ARG A 338 -5.63 25.65 11.89
CA ARG A 338 -5.28 26.33 10.65
C ARG A 338 -4.19 25.65 9.84
N GLN A 339 -3.46 24.77 10.47
CA GLN A 339 -2.38 24.02 9.82
C GLN A 339 -2.42 22.57 10.27
N TYR A 340 -2.20 21.69 9.32
CA TYR A 340 -2.00 20.27 9.59
C TYR A 340 -0.67 19.84 9.00
N THR A 341 0.20 19.29 9.82
CA THR A 341 1.49 18.75 9.39
C THR A 341 1.45 17.24 9.44
N ARG A 342 1.55 16.63 8.27
CA ARG A 342 1.74 15.21 8.11
C ARG A 342 3.22 14.92 7.98
N VAL A 343 3.72 14.02 8.81
CA VAL A 343 5.09 13.52 8.70
C VAL A 343 5.03 12.05 8.39
N SER A 344 5.71 11.63 7.35
CA SER A 344 5.88 10.23 6.97
C SER A 344 7.36 9.91 6.90
N TYR A 345 7.68 8.65 7.14
CA TYR A 345 9.03 8.12 7.11
C TYR A 345 9.09 6.97 6.11
N SER A 346 10.01 7.04 5.18
CA SER A 346 10.24 6.00 4.19
C SER A 346 11.71 5.62 4.23
N GLY A 347 12.00 4.55 4.94
CA GLY A 347 13.35 4.03 5.08
C GLY A 347 14.28 4.99 5.84
N LEU A 348 14.94 5.89 5.13
CA LEU A 348 15.87 6.88 5.69
C LEU A 348 15.34 8.31 5.63
N ASP A 349 14.34 8.54 4.78
CA ASP A 349 13.83 9.88 4.50
C ASP A 349 12.64 10.23 5.38
N ILE A 350 12.62 11.48 5.85
CA ILE A 350 11.49 12.07 6.55
C ILE A 350 10.81 13.06 5.61
N TYR A 351 9.59 12.76 5.24
CA TYR A 351 8.77 13.65 4.43
C TYR A 351 7.83 14.43 5.32
N THR A 352 7.95 15.74 5.31
CA THR A 352 7.08 16.64 6.05
C THR A 352 6.23 17.45 5.08
N GLN A 353 4.93 17.30 5.17
CA GLN A 353 3.96 18.05 4.39
C GLN A 353 3.10 18.88 5.33
N THR A 354 3.15 20.20 5.19
CA THR A 354 2.29 21.11 5.93
C THR A 354 1.23 21.68 4.99
N SER A 355 -0.02 21.47 5.35
CA SER A 355 -1.18 21.97 4.60
C SER A 355 -1.87 23.08 5.39
N GLN A 356 -2.21 24.16 4.70
CA GLN A 356 -3.10 25.19 5.25
C GLN A 356 -4.53 24.67 5.21
N LEU A 357 -5.22 24.76 6.33
CA LEU A 357 -6.59 24.32 6.47
C LEU A 357 -7.55 25.51 6.41
N ARG A 358 -8.76 25.24 5.94
CA ARG A 358 -9.82 26.24 6.05
C ARG A 358 -10.09 26.53 7.52
N PRO A 359 -10.15 27.81 7.91
CA PRO A 359 -10.52 28.18 9.27
C PRO A 359 -11.94 27.70 9.59
N ARG A 360 -12.35 27.87 10.84
CA ARG A 360 -13.73 27.62 11.25
C ARG A 360 -14.70 28.23 10.25
N ASN A 361 -15.64 27.46 9.76
CA ASN A 361 -16.62 27.92 8.78
C ASN A 361 -18.00 27.28 9.03
N ALA A 362 -19.03 27.97 8.56
CA ALA A 362 -20.39 27.49 8.55
C ALA A 362 -20.84 27.28 7.10
N VAL A 363 -21.49 26.16 6.84
CA VAL A 363 -22.04 25.83 5.52
C VAL A 363 -23.51 25.47 5.68
N LEU A 364 -24.37 26.16 4.94
CA LEU A 364 -25.78 25.81 4.81
C LEU A 364 -25.99 25.13 3.46
N SER A 365 -26.49 23.89 3.49
CA SER A 365 -26.82 23.11 2.30
C SER A 365 -28.33 22.95 2.21
N VAL A 366 -28.90 23.27 1.07
CA VAL A 366 -30.31 23.07 0.75
C VAL A 366 -30.41 22.13 -0.43
N ARG A 367 -31.09 21.00 -0.27
CA ARG A 367 -31.32 20.01 -1.31
C ARG A 367 -32.81 19.85 -1.58
N PHE A 368 -33.23 20.21 -2.77
CA PHE A 368 -34.60 19.97 -3.23
C PHE A 368 -34.74 18.54 -3.76
N LYS A 369 -35.84 17.89 -3.42
CA LYS A 369 -36.23 16.59 -3.98
C LYS A 369 -37.18 16.89 -5.15
N LEU A 370 -36.69 16.65 -6.35
CA LEU A 370 -37.54 16.68 -7.54
C LEU A 370 -38.34 15.37 -7.55
N LEU A 371 -39.66 15.49 -7.69
CA LEU A 371 -40.58 14.34 -7.80
C LEU A 371 -40.40 13.64 -9.15
#